data_8f964eda981e7624cdc4976add05fb05
#
_entry.id   8f964eda981e7624cdc4976add05fb05
#
_cell.length_a   1.000
_cell.length_b   1.000
_cell.length_c   1.000
_cell.angle_alpha   90.00
_cell.angle_beta   90.00
_cell.angle_gamma   90.00
#
_symmetry.space_group_name_H-M   'P 1'
#
loop_
_entity.id
_entity.type
_entity.pdbx_description
1 polymer ?
#
loop_
_entity_poly.entity_id
_entity_poly.type
_entity_poly.pdbx_seq_one_letter_code
_entity_poly.pdbx_strand_id
1 'polypeptide(L)'
;MNRLIWKRIYEKAEDDDGFRVFVDRLWARGIKKENAGISYWAKEITPTKELREDYHKGKISFETFSEKYSDELKKNPYFSQFLQKIKEELEKENVTFVFSSKTPELSHIPILRKYIEKKLEEEGYKMECVKK
;
A
#
# COMPACT_ATOMS: atom_id res chain seq x y z
N MET A 1 -4.98 8.71 18.96
CA MET A 1 -5.27 8.57 17.53
C MET A 1 -4.37 7.48 16.94
N ASN A 2 -4.97 6.59 16.13
CA ASN A 2 -4.21 5.53 15.51
C ASN A 2 -3.40 6.06 14.31
N ARG A 3 -2.37 5.32 13.91
CA ARG A 3 -1.41 5.76 12.91
C ARG A 3 -1.40 4.87 11.68
N LEU A 4 -1.00 5.45 10.55
CA LEU A 4 -0.65 4.70 9.34
C LEU A 4 0.85 4.41 9.41
N ILE A 5 1.22 3.15 9.27
CA ILE A 5 2.61 2.70 9.33
C ILE A 5 2.94 2.04 7.99
N TRP A 6 4.16 2.27 7.49
CA TRP A 6 4.63 1.68 6.23
C TRP A 6 5.91 0.92 6.52
N LYS A 7 5.94 -0.39 6.21
CA LYS A 7 7.14 -1.17 6.44
C LYS A 7 7.22 -2.38 5.50
N ARG A 8 8.43 -2.92 5.34
CA ARG A 8 8.64 -4.10 4.52
C ARG A 8 8.10 -5.34 5.22
N ILE A 9 7.55 -6.27 4.44
CA ILE A 9 7.02 -7.53 4.99
C ILE A 9 8.11 -8.37 5.66
N TYR A 10 9.39 -8.12 5.30
CA TYR A 10 10.52 -8.85 5.88
C TYR A 10 10.91 -8.36 7.26
N GLU A 11 10.43 -7.19 7.67
CA GLU A 11 10.63 -6.70 9.02
C GLU A 11 9.68 -7.41 9.97
N LYS A 12 10.14 -7.64 11.19
CA LYS A 12 9.36 -8.36 12.19
C LYS A 12 8.02 -7.69 12.45
N ALA A 13 6.96 -8.50 12.47
CA ALA A 13 5.63 -8.03 12.86
C ALA A 13 5.65 -7.67 14.35
N GLU A 14 5.04 -6.54 14.71
CA GLU A 14 4.98 -6.06 16.07
C GLU A 14 3.52 -5.91 16.50
N ASP A 15 3.28 -5.98 17.82
CA ASP A 15 1.91 -5.88 18.34
C ASP A 15 1.25 -4.55 17.95
N ASP A 16 2.01 -3.46 17.89
CA ASP A 16 1.48 -2.16 17.53
C ASP A 16 1.30 -1.94 16.04
N ASP A 17 1.61 -2.93 15.20
CA ASP A 17 1.31 -2.85 13.77
C ASP A 17 -0.21 -2.79 13.52
N GLY A 18 -1.00 -3.41 14.40
CA GLY A 18 -2.44 -3.41 14.26
C GLY A 18 -2.91 -4.18 13.03
N PHE A 19 -3.73 -3.54 12.20
CA PHE A 19 -4.27 -4.16 10.99
C PHE A 19 -3.23 -4.10 9.88
N ARG A 20 -2.73 -5.26 9.46
CA ARG A 20 -1.65 -5.34 8.46
C ARG A 20 -2.21 -5.58 7.07
N VAL A 21 -1.92 -4.66 6.15
CA VAL A 21 -2.43 -4.68 4.78
C VAL A 21 -1.27 -4.87 3.82
N PHE A 22 -1.28 -5.97 3.07
CA PHE A 22 -0.24 -6.22 2.06
C PHE A 22 -0.66 -5.53 0.75
N VAL A 23 0.21 -4.67 0.23
CA VAL A 23 -0.12 -3.79 -0.91
C VAL A 23 0.71 -4.06 -2.16
N ASP A 24 1.16 -5.30 -2.34
CA ASP A 24 1.80 -5.73 -3.58
C ASP A 24 0.87 -6.68 -4.34
N ARG A 25 1.02 -6.71 -5.67
CA ARG A 25 0.20 -7.58 -6.51
C ARG A 25 0.58 -9.05 -6.35
N LEU A 26 1.88 -9.32 -6.23
CA LEU A 26 2.39 -10.69 -6.08
C LEU A 26 2.83 -10.93 -4.65
N TRP A 27 2.66 -12.15 -4.19
CA TRP A 27 3.07 -12.51 -2.83
C TRP A 27 4.59 -12.41 -2.68
N ALA A 28 5.03 -12.08 -1.47
CA ALA A 28 6.44 -11.89 -1.17
C ALA A 28 7.20 -13.21 -1.20
N ARG A 29 8.32 -13.22 -1.90
CA ARG A 29 9.17 -14.41 -2.02
C ARG A 29 9.77 -14.79 -0.66
N GLY A 30 9.67 -16.06 -0.31
CA GLY A 30 10.28 -16.59 0.90
C GLY A 30 9.45 -16.39 2.17
N ILE A 31 8.29 -15.79 2.08
CA ILE A 31 7.40 -15.57 3.22
C ILE A 31 6.21 -16.51 3.14
N LYS A 32 6.01 -17.30 4.17
CA LYS A 32 4.82 -18.17 4.25
C LYS A 32 3.63 -17.32 4.68
N LYS A 33 2.50 -17.48 4.00
CA LYS A 33 1.29 -16.70 4.28
C LYS A 33 0.83 -16.85 5.72
N GLU A 34 0.86 -18.06 6.25
CA GLU A 34 0.44 -18.33 7.62
C GLU A 34 1.32 -17.65 8.67
N ASN A 35 2.55 -17.30 8.32
CA ASN A 35 3.49 -16.64 9.24
C ASN A 35 3.58 -15.13 9.04
N ALA A 36 2.95 -14.59 8.02
CA ALA A 36 3.10 -13.18 7.65
C ALA A 36 2.27 -12.22 8.51
N GLY A 37 1.26 -12.73 9.18
CA GLY A 37 0.38 -11.88 10.00
C GLY A 37 -0.38 -10.85 9.19
N ILE A 38 -0.71 -11.17 7.93
CA ILE A 38 -1.43 -10.24 7.05
C ILE A 38 -2.94 -10.36 7.30
N SER A 39 -3.55 -9.22 7.62
CA SER A 39 -5.00 -9.15 7.86
C SER A 39 -5.78 -9.01 6.56
N TYR A 40 -5.18 -8.36 5.57
CA TYR A 40 -5.85 -8.06 4.31
C TYR A 40 -4.83 -7.89 3.19
N TRP A 41 -5.02 -8.61 2.09
CA TRP A 41 -4.18 -8.46 0.89
C TRP A 41 -4.94 -7.61 -0.13
N ALA A 42 -4.54 -6.34 -0.24
CA ALA A 42 -5.22 -5.35 -1.09
C ALA A 42 -4.71 -5.38 -2.53
N LYS A 43 -4.78 -6.55 -3.15
CA LYS A 43 -4.30 -6.75 -4.52
C LYS A 43 -4.99 -5.82 -5.52
N GLU A 44 -6.28 -5.54 -5.30
CA GLU A 44 -7.13 -4.79 -6.22
C GLU A 44 -6.74 -3.33 -6.40
N ILE A 45 -5.93 -2.75 -5.48
CA ILE A 45 -5.50 -1.34 -5.60
C ILE A 45 -4.04 -1.23 -6.02
N THR A 46 -3.40 -2.33 -6.39
CA THR A 46 -2.03 -2.32 -6.88
C THR A 46 -2.00 -2.01 -8.38
N PRO A 47 -0.82 -1.64 -8.94
CA PRO A 47 -0.72 -1.39 -10.38
C PRO A 47 -1.17 -2.62 -11.18
N THR A 48 -1.75 -2.39 -12.34
CA THR A 48 -2.17 -3.49 -13.22
C THR A 48 -0.96 -4.30 -13.64
N LYS A 49 -1.21 -5.54 -14.06
CA LYS A 49 -0.16 -6.44 -14.54
C LYS A 49 0.62 -5.80 -15.70
N GLU A 50 -0.08 -5.22 -16.66
CA GLU A 50 0.53 -4.58 -17.84
C GLU A 50 1.45 -3.43 -17.42
N LEU A 51 0.97 -2.55 -16.57
CA LEU A 51 1.76 -1.40 -16.11
C LEU A 51 2.99 -1.86 -15.33
N ARG A 52 2.81 -2.83 -14.45
CA ARG A 52 3.90 -3.39 -13.65
C ARG A 52 4.97 -4.01 -14.55
N GLU A 53 4.55 -4.81 -15.54
CA GLU A 53 5.49 -5.47 -16.46
C GLU A 53 6.25 -4.45 -17.31
N ASP A 54 5.57 -3.44 -17.84
CA ASP A 54 6.22 -2.41 -18.66
C ASP A 54 7.31 -1.69 -17.87
N TYR A 55 7.04 -1.39 -16.62
CA TYR A 55 8.04 -0.75 -15.77
C TYR A 55 9.22 -1.70 -15.46
N HIS A 56 8.93 -2.94 -15.09
CA HIS A 56 9.96 -3.93 -14.75
C HIS A 56 10.84 -4.29 -15.94
N LYS A 57 10.29 -4.26 -17.15
CA LYS A 57 11.05 -4.53 -18.38
C LYS A 57 11.79 -3.30 -18.90
N GLY A 58 11.69 -2.18 -18.21
CA GLY A 58 12.37 -0.95 -18.63
C GLY A 58 11.75 -0.26 -19.83
N LYS A 59 10.50 -0.58 -20.18
CA LYS A 59 9.82 0.03 -21.31
C LYS A 59 9.36 1.46 -21.00
N ILE A 60 9.15 1.76 -19.74
CA ILE A 60 8.74 3.10 -19.30
C ILE A 60 9.59 3.52 -18.11
N SER A 61 9.75 4.85 -17.94
CA SER A 61 10.48 5.42 -16.82
C SER A 61 9.66 5.33 -15.54
N PHE A 62 10.32 5.56 -14.41
CA PHE A 62 9.60 5.66 -13.13
C PHE A 62 8.59 6.81 -13.15
N GLU A 63 8.94 7.92 -13.79
CA GLU A 63 8.05 9.07 -13.94
C GLU A 63 6.75 8.69 -14.66
N THR A 64 6.89 8.03 -15.81
CA THR A 64 5.75 7.57 -16.60
C THR A 64 4.94 6.52 -15.83
N PHE A 65 5.62 5.60 -15.16
CA PHE A 65 4.97 4.62 -14.30
C PHE A 65 4.13 5.30 -13.21
N SER A 66 4.70 6.32 -12.56
CA SER A 66 4.03 7.05 -11.48
C SER A 66 2.76 7.74 -11.98
N GLU A 67 2.85 8.39 -13.14
CA GLU A 67 1.69 9.07 -13.75
C GLU A 67 0.58 8.07 -14.10
N LYS A 68 0.96 6.95 -14.70
CA LYS A 68 -0.01 5.93 -15.10
C LYS A 68 -0.67 5.25 -13.90
N TYR A 69 0.11 4.99 -12.84
CA TYR A 69 -0.46 4.40 -11.64
C TYR A 69 -1.38 5.38 -10.91
N SER A 70 -1.01 6.65 -10.85
CA SER A 70 -1.91 7.68 -10.30
C SER A 70 -3.25 7.69 -11.03
N ASP A 71 -3.22 7.56 -12.35
CA ASP A 71 -4.41 7.49 -13.19
C ASP A 71 -5.24 6.25 -12.88
N GLU A 72 -4.56 5.10 -12.73
CA GLU A 72 -5.23 3.85 -12.38
C GLU A 72 -5.95 3.98 -11.04
N LEU A 73 -5.30 4.59 -10.04
CA LEU A 73 -5.91 4.78 -8.72
C LEU A 73 -7.16 5.65 -8.80
N LYS A 74 -7.12 6.73 -9.57
CA LYS A 74 -8.26 7.64 -9.74
C LYS A 74 -9.46 6.94 -10.38
N LYS A 75 -9.21 6.00 -11.27
CA LYS A 75 -10.25 5.28 -12.02
C LYS A 75 -10.62 3.94 -11.41
N ASN A 76 -9.91 3.52 -10.36
CA ASN A 76 -10.07 2.20 -9.77
C ASN A 76 -11.41 2.10 -9.02
N PRO A 77 -12.32 1.20 -9.47
CA PRO A 77 -13.63 1.07 -8.83
C PRO A 77 -13.59 0.46 -7.44
N TYR A 78 -12.48 -0.19 -7.08
CA TYR A 78 -12.33 -0.84 -5.77
C TYR A 78 -11.71 0.07 -4.73
N PHE A 79 -11.16 1.21 -5.13
CA PHE A 79 -10.43 2.08 -4.20
C PHE A 79 -11.33 2.61 -3.09
N SER A 80 -12.56 2.95 -3.42
CA SER A 80 -13.53 3.45 -2.44
C SER A 80 -13.77 2.45 -1.31
N GLN A 81 -13.98 1.18 -1.66
CA GLN A 81 -14.17 0.10 -0.68
C GLN A 81 -12.91 -0.13 0.15
N PHE A 82 -11.77 -0.09 -0.50
CA PHE A 82 -10.47 -0.21 0.17
C PHE A 82 -10.31 0.90 1.21
N LEU A 83 -10.54 2.14 0.81
CA LEU A 83 -10.39 3.29 1.71
C LEU A 83 -11.36 3.22 2.87
N GLN A 84 -12.60 2.80 2.63
CA GLN A 84 -13.59 2.62 3.68
C GLN A 84 -13.13 1.59 4.71
N LYS A 85 -12.55 0.48 4.24
CA LYS A 85 -11.99 -0.55 5.14
C LYS A 85 -10.87 0.02 6.00
N ILE A 86 -9.97 0.80 5.38
CA ILE A 86 -8.86 1.42 6.12
C ILE A 86 -9.40 2.38 7.19
N LYS A 87 -10.40 3.19 6.86
CA LYS A 87 -11.00 4.12 7.84
C LYS A 87 -11.61 3.37 9.02
N GLU A 88 -12.34 2.29 8.74
CA GLU A 88 -12.97 1.49 9.79
C GLU A 88 -11.94 0.88 10.73
N GLU A 89 -10.84 0.38 10.17
CA GLU A 89 -9.78 -0.23 10.99
C GLU A 89 -9.00 0.82 11.79
N LEU A 90 -8.80 2.02 11.23
CA LEU A 90 -8.15 3.12 11.95
C LEU A 90 -8.91 3.56 13.18
N GLU A 91 -10.20 3.35 13.22
CA GLU A 91 -11.00 3.65 14.42
C GLU A 91 -10.63 2.72 15.59
N LYS A 92 -10.10 1.54 15.28
CA LYS A 92 -9.83 0.49 16.28
C LYS A 92 -8.35 0.37 16.63
N GLU A 93 -7.45 0.54 15.66
CA GLU A 93 -6.04 0.23 15.82
C GLU A 93 -5.22 0.89 14.74
N ASN A 94 -3.89 0.80 14.85
CA ASN A 94 -3.00 1.27 13.79
C ASN A 94 -3.24 0.42 12.53
N VAL A 95 -2.95 1.01 11.38
CA VAL A 95 -2.97 0.28 10.11
C VAL A 95 -1.56 0.31 9.54
N THR A 96 -1.00 -0.86 9.26
CA THR A 96 0.35 -0.99 8.70
C THR A 96 0.25 -1.50 7.26
N PHE A 97 0.75 -0.69 6.33
CA PHE A 97 0.87 -1.10 4.93
C PHE A 97 2.21 -1.80 4.75
N VAL A 98 2.16 -3.02 4.24
CA VAL A 98 3.32 -3.90 4.15
C VAL A 98 3.61 -4.18 2.68
N PHE A 99 4.89 -4.14 2.33
CA PHE A 99 5.33 -4.33 0.94
C PHE A 99 6.67 -5.09 0.91
N SER A 100 7.08 -5.58 -0.26
CA SER A 100 8.29 -6.39 -0.37
C SER A 100 9.50 -5.65 -0.94
N SER A 101 9.30 -4.56 -1.67
CA SER A 101 10.39 -3.87 -2.37
C SER A 101 11.56 -3.47 -1.47
N LYS A 102 12.79 -3.69 -1.95
CA LYS A 102 14.01 -3.22 -1.28
C LYS A 102 14.26 -1.74 -1.54
N THR A 103 13.69 -1.20 -2.61
CA THR A 103 13.83 0.20 -3.00
C THR A 103 12.45 0.81 -3.17
N PRO A 104 11.70 0.98 -2.06
CA PRO A 104 10.32 1.46 -2.13
C PRO A 104 10.19 2.81 -2.83
N GLU A 105 11.21 3.66 -2.76
CA GLU A 105 11.22 4.97 -3.41
C GLU A 105 11.13 4.88 -4.94
N LEU A 106 11.44 3.71 -5.53
CA LEU A 106 11.34 3.46 -6.97
C LEU A 106 10.23 2.45 -7.28
N SER A 107 9.31 2.26 -6.36
CA SER A 107 8.18 1.34 -6.52
C SER A 107 6.88 2.14 -6.57
N HIS A 108 5.75 1.41 -6.55
CA HIS A 108 4.42 2.03 -6.48
C HIS A 108 4.10 2.64 -5.12
N ILE A 109 4.91 2.36 -4.10
CA ILE A 109 4.60 2.77 -2.72
C ILE A 109 4.49 4.29 -2.54
N PRO A 110 5.42 5.13 -3.02
CA PRO A 110 5.25 6.57 -2.83
C PRO A 110 3.96 7.13 -3.46
N ILE A 111 3.56 6.60 -4.60
CA ILE A 111 2.36 7.04 -5.30
C ILE A 111 1.12 6.64 -4.50
N LEU A 112 1.07 5.39 -4.06
CA LEU A 112 -0.04 4.86 -3.27
C LEU A 112 -0.16 5.63 -1.94
N ARG A 113 0.96 5.84 -1.26
CA ARG A 113 1.00 6.54 0.01
C ARG A 113 0.45 7.96 -0.12
N LYS A 114 0.91 8.71 -1.11
CA LYS A 114 0.42 10.07 -1.35
C LYS A 114 -1.07 10.08 -1.62
N TYR A 115 -1.54 9.13 -2.41
CA TYR A 115 -2.96 9.07 -2.77
C TYR A 115 -3.84 8.75 -1.56
N ILE A 116 -3.42 7.79 -0.74
CA ILE A 116 -4.15 7.44 0.49
C ILE A 116 -4.18 8.62 1.46
N GLU A 117 -3.03 9.25 1.71
CA GLU A 117 -2.93 10.39 2.61
C GLU A 117 -3.82 11.53 2.17
N LYS A 118 -3.78 11.85 0.87
CA LYS A 118 -4.61 12.91 0.29
C LYS A 118 -6.10 12.63 0.50
N LYS A 119 -6.54 11.41 0.22
CA LYS A 119 -7.95 11.04 0.36
C LYS A 119 -8.41 11.09 1.81
N LEU A 120 -7.58 10.63 2.73
CA LEU A 120 -7.91 10.69 4.15
C LEU A 120 -7.96 12.13 4.65
N GLU A 121 -7.04 12.97 4.24
CA GLU A 121 -7.04 14.40 4.61
C GLU A 121 -8.29 15.10 4.09
N GLU A 122 -8.72 14.80 2.86
CA GLU A 122 -9.94 15.37 2.28
C GLU A 122 -11.18 15.01 3.09
N GLU A 123 -11.14 13.91 3.82
CA GLU A 123 -12.25 13.45 4.67
C GLU A 123 -12.06 13.81 6.15
N GLY A 124 -11.08 14.66 6.45
CA GLY A 124 -10.90 15.19 7.79
C GLY A 124 -10.00 14.37 8.70
N TYR A 125 -9.35 13.33 8.20
CA TYR A 125 -8.44 12.54 9.01
C TYR A 125 -7.08 13.21 9.08
N LYS A 126 -6.61 13.47 10.31
CA LYS A 126 -5.25 13.97 10.53
C LYS A 126 -4.41 12.78 10.94
N MET A 127 -3.63 12.27 10.00
CA MET A 127 -2.85 11.07 10.23
C MET A 127 -1.39 11.39 10.44
N GLU A 128 -0.80 10.71 11.42
CA GLU A 128 0.63 10.66 11.56
C GLU A 128 1.11 9.44 10.78
N CYS A 129 1.91 9.65 9.74
CA CYS A 129 2.44 8.56 8.95
C CYS A 129 3.85 8.22 9.41
N VAL A 130 4.05 6.96 9.76
CA VAL A 130 5.33 6.48 10.24
C VAL A 130 5.91 5.51 9.22
N LYS A 131 7.13 5.80 8.77
CA LYS A 131 7.87 4.92 7.87
C LYS A 131 8.95 4.23 8.68
N LYS A 132 8.85 2.93 8.78
CA LYS A 132 9.82 2.11 9.51
C LYS A 132 10.86 1.49 8.60
#